data_a745db7ef704be9e4ba4084f50786f8b
#
_entry.id   a745db7ef704be9e4ba4084f50786f8b
#
_cell.length_a   1.000
_cell.length_b   1.000
_cell.length_c   1.000
_cell.angle_alpha   90.00
_cell.angle_beta   90.00
_cell.angle_gamma   90.00
#
_symmetry.space_group_name_H-M   'P 1'
#
loop_
_entity.id
_entity.type
_entity.pdbx_description
1 polymer ?
#
loop_
_entity_poly.entity_id
_entity_poly.type
_entity_poly.pdbx_seq_one_letter_code
_entity_poly.pdbx_strand_id
1 'polypeptide(L)'
;LVSELNSNAGRQFSFTKDVVLKTALTITDVDLRFKVSNFTQTNMAKVEEGWPQIEGALLRAATLLQQFGYSERNLTANSVIVPIAYYLHLRGAGDSYLDSTADAADRLALQRWVTRSLVKRGIWGSGLDTLLTRIRDVLRTNSTNGFPVAAVEEAMAAVGKSLAFDNAEIDELLNLKYAGQRTFSVLSVLYPGLDLSKRF
;
A
#
# COMPACT_ATOMS: atom_id res chain seq x y z
N LEU A 1 15.86 2.97 9.46
CA LEU A 1 14.55 2.61 8.92
C LEU A 1 14.54 2.43 7.39
N VAL A 2 14.92 3.43 6.54
CA VAL A 2 14.89 3.26 5.07
C VAL A 2 15.74 2.06 4.62
N SER A 3 16.95 1.92 5.15
CA SER A 3 17.81 0.76 4.86
C SER A 3 17.14 -0.56 5.28
N GLU A 4 16.53 -0.58 6.45
CA GLU A 4 15.84 -1.74 7.01
C GLU A 4 14.60 -2.12 6.18
N LEU A 5 13.74 -1.15 5.82
CA LEU A 5 12.59 -1.36 4.93
C LEU A 5 13.00 -2.00 3.60
N ASN A 6 14.15 -1.59 3.06
CA ASN A 6 14.63 -2.05 1.76
C ASN A 6 15.35 -3.39 1.80
N SER A 7 15.79 -3.86 2.99
CA SER A 7 16.49 -5.12 3.15
C SER A 7 15.73 -6.18 3.94
N ASN A 8 14.49 -5.89 4.36
CA ASN A 8 13.73 -6.75 5.26
C ASN A 8 13.45 -8.12 4.61
N ALA A 9 13.66 -9.17 5.41
CA ALA A 9 13.30 -10.57 5.15
C ALA A 9 13.79 -11.18 3.82
N GLY A 10 14.95 -10.71 3.30
CA GLY A 10 15.59 -11.31 2.12
C GLY A 10 15.04 -10.88 0.77
N ARG A 11 14.08 -9.97 0.72
CA ARG A 11 13.63 -9.30 -0.50
C ARG A 11 14.00 -7.82 -0.42
N GLN A 12 14.54 -7.30 -1.52
CA GLN A 12 14.88 -5.88 -1.61
C GLN A 12 13.68 -5.09 -2.11
N PHE A 13 13.51 -3.91 -1.52
CA PHE A 13 12.62 -2.87 -2.01
C PHE A 13 13.44 -1.60 -2.30
N SER A 14 12.82 -0.61 -2.92
CA SER A 14 13.42 0.69 -3.24
C SER A 14 12.63 1.85 -2.64
N PHE A 15 12.13 1.68 -1.41
CA PHE A 15 11.41 2.75 -0.70
C PHE A 15 12.34 3.93 -0.42
N THR A 16 11.81 5.13 -0.58
CA THR A 16 12.55 6.39 -0.37
C THR A 16 12.16 7.06 0.94
N LYS A 17 12.94 8.07 1.36
CA LYS A 17 12.60 8.92 2.49
C LYS A 17 11.23 9.58 2.34
N ASP A 18 10.83 9.91 1.11
CA ASP A 18 9.53 10.54 0.83
C ASP A 18 8.36 9.61 1.18
N VAL A 19 8.49 8.32 0.93
CA VAL A 19 7.47 7.33 1.30
C VAL A 19 7.35 7.24 2.82
N VAL A 20 8.48 7.19 3.53
CA VAL A 20 8.49 7.19 5.00
C VAL A 20 7.85 8.43 5.56
N LEU A 21 8.22 9.61 5.03
CA LEU A 21 7.66 10.88 5.48
C LEU A 21 6.16 10.98 5.16
N LYS A 22 5.71 10.57 3.97
CA LYS A 22 4.27 10.53 3.65
C LYS A 22 3.49 9.63 4.60
N THR A 23 4.05 8.47 4.96
CA THR A 23 3.43 7.57 5.94
C THR A 23 3.35 8.23 7.31
N ALA A 24 4.42 8.90 7.75
CA ALA A 24 4.44 9.62 9.01
C ALA A 24 3.36 10.71 9.06
N LEU A 25 3.26 11.56 8.03
CA LEU A 25 2.22 12.59 7.91
C LEU A 25 0.80 11.97 7.87
N THR A 26 0.65 10.80 7.25
CA THR A 26 -0.65 10.09 7.19
C THR A 26 -1.07 9.61 8.57
N ILE A 27 -0.17 8.98 9.31
CA ILE A 27 -0.43 8.40 10.64
C ILE A 27 -0.68 9.50 11.67
N THR A 28 0.04 10.62 11.59
CA THR A 28 -0.10 11.74 12.53
C THR A 28 -1.19 12.73 12.16
N ASP A 29 -1.98 12.42 11.13
CA ASP A 29 -3.09 13.25 10.62
C ASP A 29 -2.68 14.67 10.21
N VAL A 30 -1.49 14.81 9.65
CA VAL A 30 -0.98 16.06 9.06
C VAL A 30 -1.30 16.10 7.56
N ASP A 31 -1.33 17.30 6.95
CA ASP A 31 -1.50 17.45 5.50
C ASP A 31 -0.36 16.74 4.75
N LEU A 32 -0.73 15.90 3.79
CA LEU A 32 0.20 15.03 3.05
C LEU A 32 1.08 15.77 2.02
N ARG A 33 0.75 17.03 1.72
CA ARG A 33 1.51 17.83 0.75
C ARG A 33 2.87 18.23 1.35
N PHE A 34 3.93 18.05 0.61
CA PHE A 34 5.27 18.49 1.01
C PHE A 34 5.42 20.01 0.86
N LYS A 35 4.76 20.75 1.75
CA LYS A 35 4.87 22.19 1.87
C LYS A 35 5.62 22.55 3.15
N VAL A 36 6.49 23.56 3.09
CA VAL A 36 7.23 24.03 4.27
C VAL A 36 6.30 24.35 5.44
N SER A 37 5.10 24.90 5.14
CA SER A 37 4.07 25.19 6.14
C SER A 37 3.54 23.95 6.90
N ASN A 38 3.77 22.74 6.41
CA ASN A 38 3.37 21.50 7.09
C ASN A 38 4.46 20.96 8.03
N PHE A 39 5.70 21.44 7.89
CA PHE A 39 6.85 21.03 8.71
C PHE A 39 7.07 21.99 9.89
N THR A 40 6.00 22.33 10.60
CA THR A 40 6.05 23.14 11.82
C THR A 40 6.63 22.31 12.97
N GLN A 41 7.17 23.00 13.99
CA GLN A 41 7.63 22.32 15.21
C GLN A 41 6.54 21.46 15.83
N THR A 42 5.28 21.94 15.87
CA THR A 42 4.14 21.18 16.40
C THR A 42 3.88 19.88 15.61
N ASN A 43 3.91 19.94 14.28
CA ASN A 43 3.69 18.76 13.46
C ASN A 43 4.86 17.78 13.56
N MET A 44 6.08 18.28 13.62
CA MET A 44 7.26 17.42 13.78
C MET A 44 7.31 16.76 15.16
N ALA A 45 6.91 17.45 16.22
CA ALA A 45 6.77 16.86 17.55
C ALA A 45 5.77 15.68 17.55
N LYS A 46 4.63 15.77 16.84
CA LYS A 46 3.70 14.65 16.67
C LYS A 46 4.34 13.45 15.94
N VAL A 47 5.14 13.73 14.92
CA VAL A 47 5.85 12.67 14.18
C VAL A 47 6.89 12.00 15.07
N GLU A 48 7.66 12.77 15.84
CA GLU A 48 8.66 12.27 16.78
C GLU A 48 8.04 11.41 17.88
N GLU A 49 6.95 11.89 18.49
CA GLU A 49 6.21 11.16 19.51
C GLU A 49 5.60 9.84 18.97
N GLY A 50 5.05 9.88 17.75
CA GLY A 50 4.46 8.73 17.08
C GLY A 50 5.46 7.82 16.37
N TRP A 51 6.76 8.12 16.42
CA TRP A 51 7.76 7.43 15.60
C TRP A 51 7.80 5.91 15.78
N PRO A 52 7.76 5.34 17.00
CA PRO A 52 7.77 3.89 17.18
C PRO A 52 6.59 3.19 16.50
N GLN A 53 5.41 3.82 16.51
CA GLN A 53 4.20 3.31 15.86
C GLN A 53 4.29 3.40 14.33
N ILE A 54 4.85 4.52 13.81
CA ILE A 54 5.10 4.74 12.39
C ILE A 54 6.08 3.68 11.86
N GLU A 55 7.20 3.51 12.53
CA GLU A 55 8.22 2.53 12.17
C GLU A 55 7.67 1.11 12.17
N GLY A 56 7.01 0.70 13.25
CA GLY A 56 6.39 -0.63 13.35
C GLY A 56 5.34 -0.88 12.28
N ALA A 57 4.51 0.11 11.96
CA ALA A 57 3.50 0.00 10.89
C ALA A 57 4.14 -0.14 9.51
N LEU A 58 5.19 0.61 9.22
CA LEU A 58 5.94 0.53 7.96
C LEU A 58 6.65 -0.82 7.79
N LEU A 59 7.33 -1.31 8.83
CA LEU A 59 8.02 -2.59 8.78
C LEU A 59 7.04 -3.75 8.54
N ARG A 60 5.89 -3.75 9.23
CA ARG A 60 4.83 -4.74 9.00
C ARG A 60 4.22 -4.63 7.61
N ALA A 61 4.00 -3.42 7.11
CA ALA A 61 3.50 -3.22 5.75
C ALA A 61 4.48 -3.73 4.67
N ALA A 62 5.79 -3.51 4.86
CA ALA A 62 6.81 -4.06 3.98
C ALA A 62 6.84 -5.60 4.03
N THR A 63 6.73 -6.19 5.23
CA THR A 63 6.64 -7.65 5.40
C THR A 63 5.39 -8.22 4.71
N LEU A 64 4.23 -7.56 4.80
CA LEU A 64 3.03 -7.99 4.08
C LEU A 64 3.21 -7.93 2.56
N LEU A 65 3.77 -6.84 2.03
CA LEU A 65 4.04 -6.73 0.60
C LEU A 65 4.96 -7.88 0.13
N GLN A 66 5.95 -8.23 0.95
CA GLN A 66 6.82 -9.36 0.67
C GLN A 66 6.05 -10.71 0.71
N GLN A 67 5.21 -10.93 1.72
CA GLN A 67 4.36 -12.13 1.81
C GLN A 67 3.39 -12.22 0.62
N PHE A 68 2.92 -11.09 0.11
CA PHE A 68 2.12 -11.01 -1.11
C PHE A 68 2.93 -11.28 -2.39
N GLY A 69 4.25 -11.47 -2.28
CA GLY A 69 5.15 -11.80 -3.38
C GLY A 69 5.81 -10.59 -4.04
N TYR A 70 5.66 -9.37 -3.47
CA TYR A 70 6.26 -8.16 -4.03
C TYR A 70 7.73 -7.99 -3.62
N SER A 71 8.47 -7.33 -4.50
CA SER A 71 9.87 -6.92 -4.33
C SER A 71 10.13 -5.69 -5.22
N GLU A 72 11.31 -5.12 -5.19
CA GLU A 72 11.73 -4.03 -6.08
C GLU A 72 11.47 -4.34 -7.57
N ARG A 73 11.58 -5.63 -7.97
CA ARG A 73 11.43 -6.04 -9.37
C ARG A 73 10.01 -5.95 -9.91
N ASN A 74 9.01 -6.10 -9.06
CA ASN A 74 7.61 -6.23 -9.47
C ASN A 74 6.65 -5.26 -8.76
N LEU A 75 7.12 -4.50 -7.78
CA LEU A 75 6.32 -3.44 -7.14
C LEU A 75 6.31 -2.19 -8.03
N THR A 76 5.23 -1.98 -8.76
CA THR A 76 5.11 -0.89 -9.73
C THR A 76 4.92 0.50 -9.11
N ALA A 77 4.56 0.57 -7.83
CA ALA A 77 4.36 1.83 -7.12
C ALA A 77 4.66 1.69 -5.61
N ASN A 78 5.74 2.33 -5.16
CA ASN A 78 6.14 2.32 -3.75
C ASN A 78 5.11 2.97 -2.82
N SER A 79 4.31 3.91 -3.33
CA SER A 79 3.32 4.64 -2.53
C SER A 79 2.18 3.76 -1.99
N VAL A 80 2.00 2.55 -2.52
CA VAL A 80 0.98 1.61 -2.03
C VAL A 80 1.21 1.21 -0.56
N ILE A 81 2.45 1.28 -0.07
CA ILE A 81 2.78 0.95 1.33
C ILE A 81 2.11 1.93 2.31
N VAL A 82 1.87 3.19 1.90
CA VAL A 82 1.33 4.24 2.79
C VAL A 82 -0.04 3.86 3.35
N PRO A 83 -1.07 3.54 2.54
CA PRO A 83 -2.37 3.13 3.07
C PRO A 83 -2.32 1.77 3.79
N ILE A 84 -1.41 0.86 3.42
CA ILE A 84 -1.22 -0.40 4.14
C ILE A 84 -0.73 -0.13 5.56
N ALA A 85 0.35 0.66 5.70
CA ALA A 85 0.90 1.02 7.01
C ALA A 85 -0.13 1.78 7.87
N TYR A 86 -0.88 2.71 7.28
CA TYR A 86 -1.93 3.43 7.97
C TYR A 86 -3.05 2.51 8.46
N TYR A 87 -3.50 1.58 7.62
CA TYR A 87 -4.49 0.58 8.01
C TYR A 87 -4.02 -0.28 9.18
N LEU A 88 -2.79 -0.78 9.12
CA LEU A 88 -2.20 -1.58 10.21
C LEU A 88 -2.08 -0.78 11.52
N HIS A 89 -1.74 0.51 11.41
CA HIS A 89 -1.69 1.41 12.56
C HIS A 89 -3.08 1.57 13.20
N LEU A 90 -4.12 1.86 12.41
CA LEU A 90 -5.50 2.02 12.90
C LEU A 90 -6.04 0.76 13.57
N ARG A 91 -5.67 -0.42 13.05
CA ARG A 91 -6.02 -1.72 13.63
C ARG A 91 -5.26 -2.02 14.94
N GLY A 92 -4.24 -1.25 15.28
CA GLY A 92 -3.30 -1.64 16.34
C GLY A 92 -2.62 -2.98 16.04
N ALA A 93 -2.41 -3.30 14.76
CA ALA A 93 -1.91 -4.59 14.33
C ALA A 93 -0.49 -4.82 14.84
N GLY A 94 -0.32 -5.89 15.64
CA GLY A 94 0.99 -6.41 16.05
C GLY A 94 1.56 -7.38 15.00
N ASP A 95 2.70 -7.98 15.32
CA ASP A 95 3.36 -8.94 14.42
C ASP A 95 2.51 -10.19 14.18
N SER A 96 1.66 -10.57 15.14
CA SER A 96 0.71 -11.67 14.99
C SER A 96 -0.28 -11.48 13.83
N TYR A 97 -0.56 -10.24 13.42
CA TYR A 97 -1.40 -9.98 12.26
C TYR A 97 -0.82 -10.57 10.97
N LEU A 98 0.50 -10.73 10.89
CA LEU A 98 1.19 -11.19 9.67
C LEU A 98 0.96 -12.66 9.34
N ASP A 99 0.64 -13.49 10.35
CA ASP A 99 0.52 -14.95 10.21
C ASP A 99 -0.73 -15.56 10.85
N SER A 100 -1.45 -14.81 11.70
CA SER A 100 -2.68 -15.24 12.36
C SER A 100 -3.71 -15.79 11.37
N THR A 101 -4.29 -16.95 11.67
CA THR A 101 -5.40 -17.51 10.91
C THR A 101 -6.67 -16.67 11.04
N ALA A 102 -6.86 -15.99 12.17
CA ALA A 102 -7.99 -15.10 12.41
C ALA A 102 -8.01 -13.90 11.45
N ASP A 103 -6.84 -13.39 11.08
CA ASP A 103 -6.70 -12.25 10.17
C ASP A 103 -6.48 -12.66 8.71
N ALA A 104 -6.50 -13.96 8.39
CA ALA A 104 -6.20 -14.46 7.03
C ALA A 104 -7.14 -13.88 5.97
N ALA A 105 -8.44 -13.80 6.26
CA ALA A 105 -9.43 -13.24 5.35
C ALA A 105 -9.19 -11.74 5.10
N ASP A 106 -8.80 -11.01 6.13
CA ASP A 106 -8.50 -9.59 6.07
C ASP A 106 -7.22 -9.33 5.24
N ARG A 107 -6.16 -10.09 5.49
CA ARG A 107 -4.94 -10.03 4.67
C ARG A 107 -5.20 -10.35 3.20
N LEU A 108 -6.08 -11.32 2.93
CA LEU A 108 -6.46 -11.67 1.56
C LEU A 108 -7.24 -10.52 0.88
N ALA A 109 -8.14 -9.85 1.60
CA ALA A 109 -8.86 -8.69 1.10
C ALA A 109 -7.90 -7.54 0.76
N LEU A 110 -6.96 -7.26 1.68
CA LEU A 110 -5.92 -6.26 1.48
C LEU A 110 -5.01 -6.61 0.30
N GLN A 111 -4.55 -7.88 0.19
CA GLN A 111 -3.73 -8.36 -0.93
C GLN A 111 -4.43 -8.17 -2.27
N ARG A 112 -5.71 -8.52 -2.37
CA ARG A 112 -6.50 -8.37 -3.60
C ARG A 112 -6.63 -6.90 -4.02
N TRP A 113 -6.89 -6.03 -3.06
CA TRP A 113 -6.95 -4.59 -3.32
C TRP A 113 -5.58 -4.04 -3.78
N VAL A 114 -4.50 -4.38 -3.09
CA VAL A 114 -3.13 -3.99 -3.47
C VAL A 114 -2.84 -4.43 -4.90
N THR A 115 -3.06 -5.70 -5.20
CA THR A 115 -2.78 -6.28 -6.52
C THR A 115 -3.56 -5.56 -7.62
N ARG A 116 -4.88 -5.36 -7.44
CA ARG A 116 -5.72 -4.64 -8.42
C ARG A 116 -5.26 -3.20 -8.61
N SER A 117 -4.90 -2.50 -7.54
CA SER A 117 -4.43 -1.12 -7.60
C SER A 117 -3.08 -0.97 -8.31
N LEU A 118 -2.21 -2.00 -8.25
CA LEU A 118 -0.92 -2.02 -8.95
C LEU A 118 -1.05 -2.47 -10.42
N VAL A 119 -2.07 -3.29 -10.74
CA VAL A 119 -2.38 -3.67 -12.12
C VAL A 119 -2.98 -2.49 -12.89
N LYS A 120 -3.90 -1.74 -12.30
CA LYS A 120 -4.56 -0.60 -12.97
C LYS A 120 -3.57 0.56 -13.16
N ARG A 121 -3.42 1.04 -14.39
CA ARG A 121 -2.56 2.19 -14.69
C ARG A 121 -3.12 3.49 -14.13
N GLY A 122 -2.23 4.42 -13.84
CA GLY A 122 -2.60 5.77 -13.44
C GLY A 122 -3.14 5.93 -12.02
N ILE A 123 -3.26 4.85 -11.23
CA ILE A 123 -3.70 4.94 -9.82
C ILE A 123 -2.68 5.73 -9.00
N TRP A 124 -1.45 5.25 -8.93
CA TRP A 124 -0.38 5.76 -8.05
C TRP A 124 0.47 6.88 -8.67
N GLY A 125 0.02 7.49 -9.76
CA GLY A 125 0.71 8.57 -10.46
C GLY A 125 0.29 9.96 -9.97
N SER A 126 -0.15 10.81 -10.90
CA SER A 126 -0.60 12.18 -10.62
C SER A 126 -1.76 12.20 -9.61
N GLY A 127 -1.83 13.27 -8.78
CA GLY A 127 -2.89 13.42 -7.77
C GLY A 127 -2.74 12.51 -6.55
N LEU A 128 -1.53 11.98 -6.30
CA LEU A 128 -1.24 11.05 -5.20
C LEU A 128 -1.68 11.56 -3.84
N ASP A 129 -1.43 12.83 -3.52
CA ASP A 129 -1.78 13.40 -2.22
C ASP A 129 -3.30 13.43 -2.00
N THR A 130 -4.06 13.74 -3.04
CA THR A 130 -5.53 13.70 -3.00
C THR A 130 -6.02 12.26 -2.82
N LEU A 131 -5.45 11.32 -3.55
CA LEU A 131 -5.78 9.90 -3.43
C LEU A 131 -5.52 9.39 -2.00
N LEU A 132 -4.32 9.62 -1.48
CA LEU A 132 -3.93 9.17 -0.14
C LEU A 132 -4.81 9.82 0.95
N THR A 133 -5.15 11.12 0.81
CA THR A 133 -6.07 11.79 1.72
C THR A 133 -7.43 11.11 1.74
N ARG A 134 -7.99 10.79 0.58
CA ARG A 134 -9.30 10.11 0.49
C ARG A 134 -9.27 8.71 1.09
N ILE A 135 -8.23 7.93 0.78
CA ILE A 135 -8.06 6.60 1.38
C ILE A 135 -7.92 6.71 2.91
N ARG A 136 -7.11 7.65 3.40
CA ARG A 136 -6.96 7.92 4.85
C ARG A 136 -8.29 8.19 5.53
N ASP A 137 -9.10 9.08 4.96
CA ASP A 137 -10.38 9.47 5.53
C ASP A 137 -11.35 8.28 5.63
N VAL A 138 -11.40 7.43 4.61
CA VAL A 138 -12.22 6.21 4.62
C VAL A 138 -11.70 5.19 5.62
N LEU A 139 -10.40 4.95 5.65
CA LEU A 139 -9.82 3.98 6.58
C LEU A 139 -10.06 4.39 8.03
N ARG A 140 -9.95 5.68 8.36
CA ARG A 140 -10.19 6.21 9.71
C ARG A 140 -11.58 5.88 10.23
N THR A 141 -12.58 5.85 9.37
CA THR A 141 -13.97 5.62 9.75
C THR A 141 -14.44 4.18 9.60
N ASN A 142 -13.77 3.36 8.80
CA ASN A 142 -14.28 2.04 8.39
C ASN A 142 -13.33 0.86 8.68
N SER A 143 -12.20 1.06 9.35
CA SER A 143 -11.18 0.01 9.55
C SER A 143 -11.48 -1.01 10.67
N THR A 144 -12.57 -0.87 11.40
CA THR A 144 -12.87 -1.66 12.60
C THR A 144 -13.10 -3.15 12.31
N ASN A 145 -13.76 -3.46 11.19
CA ASN A 145 -14.20 -4.83 10.84
C ASN A 145 -13.39 -5.44 9.68
N GLY A 146 -12.14 -5.05 9.53
CA GLY A 146 -11.27 -5.48 8.44
C GLY A 146 -11.04 -4.38 7.40
N PHE A 147 -10.26 -4.69 6.36
CA PHE A 147 -9.94 -3.73 5.31
C PHE A 147 -11.18 -3.42 4.45
N PRO A 148 -11.67 -2.17 4.43
CA PRO A 148 -12.95 -1.81 3.83
C PRO A 148 -12.82 -1.63 2.31
N VAL A 149 -12.61 -2.73 1.57
CA VAL A 149 -12.32 -2.72 0.12
C VAL A 149 -13.31 -1.85 -0.66
N ALA A 150 -14.63 -2.09 -0.48
CA ALA A 150 -15.65 -1.39 -1.24
C ALA A 150 -15.62 0.14 -1.01
N ALA A 151 -15.54 0.56 0.25
CA ALA A 151 -15.51 1.98 0.60
C ALA A 151 -14.22 2.67 0.10
N VAL A 152 -13.07 1.97 0.15
CA VAL A 152 -11.80 2.47 -0.38
C VAL A 152 -11.88 2.61 -1.90
N GLU A 153 -12.39 1.61 -2.62
CA GLU A 153 -12.53 1.67 -4.08
C GLU A 153 -13.51 2.77 -4.53
N GLU A 154 -14.61 2.97 -3.82
CA GLU A 154 -15.55 4.06 -4.07
C GLU A 154 -14.89 5.43 -3.89
N ALA A 155 -14.16 5.63 -2.78
CA ALA A 155 -13.43 6.87 -2.53
C ALA A 155 -12.33 7.14 -3.57
N MET A 156 -11.64 6.10 -4.05
CA MET A 156 -10.69 6.19 -5.14
C MET A 156 -11.38 6.61 -6.45
N ALA A 157 -12.51 5.99 -6.78
CA ALA A 157 -13.29 6.32 -7.97
C ALA A 157 -13.78 7.77 -7.96
N ALA A 158 -14.20 8.29 -6.79
CA ALA A 158 -14.64 9.67 -6.62
C ALA A 158 -13.56 10.73 -6.95
N VAL A 159 -12.28 10.36 -6.95
CA VAL A 159 -11.16 11.22 -7.37
C VAL A 159 -10.54 10.79 -8.71
N GLY A 160 -11.30 10.06 -9.53
CA GLY A 160 -10.87 9.63 -10.86
C GLY A 160 -9.87 8.47 -10.87
N LYS A 161 -9.77 7.71 -9.76
CA LYS A 161 -8.85 6.57 -9.59
C LYS A 161 -9.60 5.24 -9.49
N SER A 162 -10.57 5.03 -10.39
CA SER A 162 -11.37 3.80 -10.44
C SER A 162 -10.50 2.56 -10.71
N LEU A 163 -10.78 1.46 -10.00
CA LEU A 163 -10.19 0.15 -10.25
C LEU A 163 -10.99 -0.71 -11.24
N ALA A 164 -12.05 -0.16 -11.85
CA ALA A 164 -12.75 -0.82 -12.95
C ALA A 164 -11.89 -0.82 -14.22
N PHE A 165 -11.92 -1.93 -14.96
CA PHE A 165 -11.22 -2.07 -16.24
C PHE A 165 -12.24 -2.02 -17.37
N ASP A 166 -11.92 -1.27 -18.42
CA ASP A 166 -12.64 -1.37 -19.70
C ASP A 166 -12.03 -2.45 -20.61
N ASN A 167 -12.69 -2.74 -21.72
CA ASN A 167 -12.27 -3.80 -22.64
C ASN A 167 -10.88 -3.53 -23.24
N ALA A 168 -10.56 -2.27 -23.56
CA ALA A 168 -9.27 -1.92 -24.14
C ALA A 168 -8.12 -2.12 -23.13
N GLU A 169 -8.36 -1.79 -21.87
CA GLU A 169 -7.41 -2.04 -20.77
C GLU A 169 -7.20 -3.53 -20.53
N ILE A 170 -8.28 -4.34 -20.64
CA ILE A 170 -8.17 -5.80 -20.51
C ILE A 170 -7.34 -6.37 -21.67
N ASP A 171 -7.58 -5.94 -22.91
CA ASP A 171 -6.81 -6.36 -24.07
C ASP A 171 -5.33 -5.96 -23.92
N GLU A 172 -5.05 -4.77 -23.39
CA GLU A 172 -3.68 -4.35 -23.11
C GLU A 172 -3.00 -5.26 -22.06
N LEU A 173 -3.71 -5.66 -21.01
CA LEU A 173 -3.18 -6.58 -20.00
C LEU A 173 -2.85 -7.96 -20.57
N LEU A 174 -3.68 -8.48 -21.47
CA LEU A 174 -3.46 -9.76 -22.14
C LEU A 174 -2.26 -9.74 -23.11
N ASN A 175 -1.91 -8.56 -23.63
CA ASN A 175 -0.78 -8.36 -24.53
C ASN A 175 0.53 -7.94 -23.80
N LEU A 176 0.57 -7.98 -22.47
CA LEU A 176 1.78 -7.68 -21.71
C LEU A 176 2.90 -8.67 -22.03
N LYS A 177 4.12 -8.14 -22.24
CA LYS A 177 5.31 -8.98 -22.36
C LYS A 177 5.57 -9.68 -21.03
N TYR A 178 5.85 -10.99 -21.08
CA TYR A 178 6.15 -11.83 -19.93
C TYR A 178 7.28 -11.18 -19.10
N ALA A 179 7.98 -10.93 -18.58
CA ALA A 179 9.05 -10.34 -17.77
C ALA A 179 8.88 -8.85 -17.40
N GLY A 180 7.72 -8.24 -17.65
CA GLY A 180 7.45 -6.87 -17.21
C GLY A 180 7.12 -6.80 -15.71
N GLN A 181 7.41 -5.67 -15.06
CA GLN A 181 7.10 -5.46 -13.64
C GLN A 181 5.63 -5.77 -13.28
N ARG A 182 4.70 -5.52 -14.19
CA ARG A 182 3.25 -5.74 -14.00
C ARG A 182 2.83 -7.20 -14.17
N THR A 183 3.65 -8.02 -14.84
CA THR A 183 3.32 -9.42 -15.14
C THR A 183 3.00 -10.20 -13.89
N PHE A 184 3.77 -10.01 -12.82
CA PHE A 184 3.52 -10.65 -11.53
C PHE A 184 2.11 -10.34 -11.02
N SER A 185 1.72 -9.06 -10.96
CA SER A 185 0.41 -8.64 -10.45
C SER A 185 -0.74 -9.17 -11.32
N VAL A 186 -0.58 -9.18 -12.65
CA VAL A 186 -1.59 -9.74 -13.57
C VAL A 186 -1.75 -11.24 -13.36
N LEU A 187 -0.65 -12.00 -13.28
CA LEU A 187 -0.69 -13.43 -13.03
C LEU A 187 -1.26 -13.77 -11.65
N SER A 188 -1.00 -12.94 -10.63
CA SER A 188 -1.58 -13.11 -9.30
C SER A 188 -3.10 -12.92 -9.28
N VAL A 189 -3.65 -12.09 -10.18
CA VAL A 189 -5.11 -11.96 -10.36
C VAL A 189 -5.68 -13.16 -11.09
N LEU A 190 -5.02 -13.61 -12.17
CA LEU A 190 -5.50 -14.71 -13.00
C LEU A 190 -5.37 -16.09 -12.32
N TYR A 191 -4.36 -16.24 -11.48
CA TYR A 191 -4.03 -17.51 -10.82
C TYR A 191 -3.88 -17.33 -9.30
N PRO A 192 -4.96 -17.01 -8.57
CA PRO A 192 -4.88 -16.67 -7.15
C PRO A 192 -4.44 -17.82 -6.23
N GLY A 193 -4.47 -19.06 -6.72
CA GLY A 193 -4.01 -20.24 -5.99
C GLY A 193 -2.55 -20.63 -6.28
N LEU A 194 -1.86 -19.92 -7.17
CA LEU A 194 -0.50 -20.25 -7.57
C LEU A 194 0.50 -19.38 -6.79
N ASP A 195 1.44 -20.02 -6.09
CA ASP A 195 2.56 -19.30 -5.46
C ASP A 195 3.56 -18.82 -6.53
N LEU A 196 3.37 -17.59 -6.98
CA LEU A 196 4.25 -16.95 -7.96
C LEU A 196 5.48 -16.28 -7.30
N SER A 197 5.51 -16.20 -5.99
CA SER A 197 6.54 -15.46 -5.24
C SER A 197 7.97 -15.99 -5.44
N LYS A 198 8.10 -17.27 -5.80
CA LYS A 198 9.39 -17.93 -6.04
C LYS A 198 9.92 -17.77 -7.46
N ARG A 199 9.14 -17.16 -8.37
CA ARG A 199 9.47 -17.06 -9.80
C ARG A 199 9.72 -15.65 -10.32
N PHE A 200 9.55 -14.61 -9.46
CA PHE A 200 9.70 -13.19 -9.83
C PHE A 200 10.63 -12.43 -8.89
#